data_74061cb9e18b547e6d27f5792739ae18
#
_entry.id   74061cb9e18b547e6d27f5792739ae18
#
_cell.length_a   1.000
_cell.length_b   1.000
_cell.length_c   1.000
_cell.angle_alpha   90.00
_cell.angle_beta   90.00
_cell.angle_gamma   90.00
#
_symmetry.space_group_name_H-M   'P 1'
#
loop_
_entity.id
_entity.type
_entity.pdbx_description
1 polymer ?
#
loop_
_entity_poly.entity_id
_entity_poly.type
_entity_poly.pdbx_seq_one_letter_code
_entity_poly.pdbx_strand_id
1 'polypeptide(L)'
;MAMFGKAKEQLDFIKKAREIQKKLQQEIFTVESGAVKIVINGEQKLQKVVLNREDVDINKLDVLEKDIKTAIDSGIKKAQEFAANQMKDIGGFPGM
;
A
#
# COMPACT_ATOMS: atom_id res chain seq x y z
N MET A 1 10.19 -11.12 38.20
CA MET A 1 11.26 -11.13 37.20
C MET A 1 10.88 -10.35 35.97
N ALA A 2 11.23 -9.09 35.97
CA ALA A 2 10.84 -8.14 34.93
C ALA A 2 11.40 -8.47 33.55
N MET A 3 12.53 -9.18 33.47
CA MET A 3 13.17 -9.49 32.20
C MET A 3 12.38 -10.48 31.34
N PHE A 4 11.69 -11.44 31.93
CA PHE A 4 10.88 -12.39 31.17
C PHE A 4 9.60 -11.77 30.60
N GLY A 5 8.99 -10.84 31.34
CA GLY A 5 7.82 -10.13 30.85
C GLY A 5 8.13 -9.27 29.64
N LYS A 6 9.26 -8.54 29.66
CA LYS A 6 9.69 -7.71 28.54
C LYS A 6 10.00 -8.52 27.29
N ALA A 7 10.66 -9.67 27.44
CA ALA A 7 10.97 -10.53 26.30
C ALA A 7 9.70 -11.08 25.64
N LYS A 8 8.70 -11.46 26.44
CA LYS A 8 7.42 -11.93 25.93
C LYS A 8 6.65 -10.83 25.20
N GLU A 9 6.62 -9.63 25.77
CA GLU A 9 5.98 -8.47 25.13
C GLU A 9 6.64 -8.12 23.80
N GLN A 10 7.95 -8.18 23.73
CA GLN A 10 8.69 -7.94 22.49
C GLN A 10 8.40 -9.00 21.43
N LEU A 11 8.31 -10.26 21.83
CA LEU A 11 7.95 -11.34 20.92
C LEU A 11 6.53 -11.19 20.39
N ASP A 12 5.59 -10.82 21.24
CA ASP A 12 4.20 -10.58 20.85
C ASP A 12 4.12 -9.41 19.86
N PHE A 13 4.87 -8.34 20.11
CA PHE A 13 4.94 -7.19 19.21
C PHE A 13 5.50 -7.59 17.85
N ILE A 14 6.59 -8.37 17.82
CA ILE A 14 7.19 -8.86 16.59
C ILE A 14 6.21 -9.73 15.79
N LYS A 15 5.49 -10.60 16.48
CA LYS A 15 4.47 -11.45 15.82
C LYS A 15 3.38 -10.61 15.19
N LYS A 16 2.86 -9.61 15.91
CA LYS A 16 1.85 -8.70 15.40
C LYS A 16 2.37 -7.89 14.20
N ALA A 17 3.61 -7.43 14.28
CA ALA A 17 4.23 -6.70 13.20
C ALA A 17 4.34 -7.55 11.93
N ARG A 18 4.71 -8.83 12.08
CA ARG A 18 4.78 -9.78 10.96
C ARG A 18 3.41 -10.07 10.35
N GLU A 19 2.40 -10.22 11.19
CA GLU A 19 1.02 -10.41 10.73
C GLU A 19 0.54 -9.22 9.91
N ILE A 20 0.84 -8.02 10.36
CA ILE A 20 0.50 -6.80 9.65
C ILE A 20 1.25 -6.74 8.33
N GLN A 21 2.55 -7.06 8.34
CA GLN A 21 3.34 -7.09 7.12
C GLN A 21 2.73 -8.05 6.08
N LYS A 22 2.29 -9.23 6.51
CA LYS A 22 1.59 -10.16 5.63
C LYS A 22 0.30 -9.58 5.08
N LYS A 23 -0.49 -8.93 5.93
CA LYS A 23 -1.73 -8.29 5.49
C LYS A 23 -1.45 -7.20 4.45
N LEU A 24 -0.41 -6.40 4.66
CA LEU A 24 -0.02 -5.37 3.71
C LEU A 24 0.41 -5.97 2.36
N GLN A 25 1.17 -7.06 2.39
CA GLN A 25 1.61 -7.74 1.17
C GLN A 25 0.46 -8.34 0.38
N GLN A 26 -0.54 -8.85 1.07
CA GLN A 26 -1.69 -9.55 0.48
C GLN A 26 -2.80 -8.61 0.04
N GLU A 27 -2.87 -7.42 0.62
CA GLU A 27 -3.90 -6.45 0.24
C GLU A 27 -3.56 -5.82 -1.10
N ILE A 28 -4.49 -5.89 -2.03
CA ILE A 28 -4.30 -5.45 -3.40
C ILE A 28 -5.27 -4.32 -3.71
N PHE A 29 -4.73 -3.22 -4.22
CA PHE A 29 -5.50 -2.09 -4.68
C PHE A 29 -5.37 -1.94 -6.18
N THR A 30 -6.50 -1.80 -6.85
CA THR A 30 -6.55 -1.53 -8.28
C THR A 30 -7.05 -0.11 -8.47
N VAL A 31 -6.31 0.69 -9.23
CA VAL A 31 -6.64 2.10 -9.49
C VAL A 31 -6.61 2.33 -10.98
N GLU A 32 -7.61 3.04 -11.48
CA GLU A 32 -7.70 3.42 -12.88
C GLU A 32 -7.69 4.94 -12.99
N SER A 33 -6.97 5.45 -13.98
CA SER A 33 -6.98 6.87 -14.37
C SER A 33 -6.79 6.95 -15.87
N GLY A 34 -7.84 7.42 -16.59
CA GLY A 34 -7.83 7.45 -18.04
C GLY A 34 -7.54 6.06 -18.63
N ALA A 35 -6.51 5.97 -19.45
CA ALA A 35 -6.10 4.72 -20.09
C ALA A 35 -5.25 3.82 -19.19
N VAL A 36 -4.94 4.27 -17.96
CA VAL A 36 -3.98 3.59 -17.08
C VAL A 36 -4.71 2.85 -15.98
N LYS A 37 -4.30 1.61 -15.76
CA LYS A 37 -4.72 0.80 -14.64
C LYS A 37 -3.48 0.30 -13.92
N ILE A 38 -3.40 0.53 -12.62
CA ILE A 38 -2.31 -0.01 -11.80
C ILE A 38 -2.84 -0.95 -10.74
N VAL A 39 -2.00 -1.88 -10.35
CA VAL A 39 -2.23 -2.78 -9.22
C VAL A 39 -1.07 -2.59 -8.25
N ILE A 40 -1.38 -2.24 -7.03
CA ILE A 40 -0.39 -1.97 -5.98
C ILE A 40 -0.82 -2.68 -4.70
N ASN A 41 0.13 -3.14 -3.90
CA ASN A 41 -0.21 -3.76 -2.62
C ASN A 41 -0.10 -2.77 -1.45
N GLY A 42 -0.47 -3.24 -0.26
CA GLY A 42 -0.45 -2.41 0.95
C GLY A 42 0.94 -1.98 1.39
N GLU A 43 2.00 -2.63 0.89
CA GLU A 43 3.38 -2.22 1.12
C GLU A 43 3.86 -1.15 0.13
N GLN A 44 2.96 -0.63 -0.69
CA GLN A 44 3.26 0.34 -1.75
C GLN A 44 4.14 -0.24 -2.85
N LYS A 45 4.08 -1.55 -3.05
CA LYS A 45 4.79 -2.19 -4.16
C LYS A 45 3.87 -2.29 -5.36
N LEU A 46 4.30 -1.68 -6.45
CA LEU A 46 3.58 -1.74 -7.71
C LEU A 46 3.70 -3.15 -8.30
N GLN A 47 2.56 -3.80 -8.50
CA GLN A 47 2.51 -5.18 -9.01
C GLN A 47 2.36 -5.21 -10.52
N LYS A 48 1.59 -4.28 -11.06
CA LYS A 48 1.25 -4.30 -12.48
C LYS A 48 0.86 -2.91 -12.96
N VAL A 49 1.22 -2.61 -14.20
CA VAL A 49 0.74 -1.43 -14.93
C VAL A 49 0.16 -1.92 -16.25
N VAL A 50 -1.08 -1.55 -16.50
CA VAL A 50 -1.77 -1.92 -17.75
C VAL A 50 -2.24 -0.64 -18.43
N LEU A 51 -1.96 -0.55 -19.72
CA LEU A 51 -2.47 0.52 -20.56
C LEU A 51 -3.59 -0.03 -21.43
N ASN A 52 -4.75 0.63 -21.40
CA ASN A 52 -5.81 0.33 -22.35
C ASN A 52 -5.45 0.99 -23.68
N ARG A 53 -4.98 0.19 -24.61
CA ARG A 53 -4.46 0.67 -25.89
C ARG A 53 -5.49 1.45 -26.69
N GLU A 54 -6.75 1.12 -26.55
CA GLU A 54 -7.82 1.80 -27.27
C GLU A 54 -8.02 3.24 -26.78
N ASP A 55 -7.68 3.50 -25.51
CA ASP A 55 -7.83 4.81 -24.89
C ASP A 55 -6.55 5.64 -24.94
N VAL A 56 -5.44 5.09 -25.42
CA VAL A 56 -4.18 5.82 -25.56
C VAL A 56 -4.16 6.59 -26.86
N ASP A 57 -3.99 7.92 -26.76
CA ASP A 57 -3.80 8.79 -27.91
C ASP A 57 -2.31 9.11 -28.04
N ILE A 58 -1.67 8.57 -29.08
CA ILE A 58 -0.23 8.77 -29.34
C ILE A 58 0.13 10.22 -29.61
N ASN A 59 -0.84 11.05 -29.97
CA ASN A 59 -0.64 12.48 -30.21
C ASN A 59 -0.76 13.30 -28.91
N LYS A 60 -1.14 12.66 -27.79
CA LYS A 60 -1.32 13.28 -26.49
C LYS A 60 -0.67 12.47 -25.39
N LEU A 61 0.61 12.18 -25.56
CA LEU A 61 1.35 11.39 -24.58
C LEU A 61 1.49 12.08 -23.23
N ASP A 62 1.44 13.40 -23.22
CA ASP A 62 1.40 14.19 -21.98
C ASP A 62 0.18 13.84 -21.11
N VAL A 63 -0.97 13.55 -21.71
CA VAL A 63 -2.16 13.10 -21.00
C VAL A 63 -1.91 11.72 -20.39
N LEU A 64 -1.28 10.82 -21.13
CA LEU A 64 -0.92 9.49 -20.64
C LEU A 64 0.05 9.58 -19.45
N GLU A 65 1.06 10.41 -19.54
CA GLU A 65 2.03 10.64 -18.46
C GLU A 65 1.32 11.12 -17.20
N LYS A 66 0.39 12.05 -17.34
CA LYS A 66 -0.40 12.57 -16.22
C LYS A 66 -1.28 11.48 -15.61
N ASP A 67 -1.92 10.66 -16.42
CA ASP A 67 -2.77 9.55 -15.97
C ASP A 67 -1.95 8.52 -15.18
N ILE A 68 -0.74 8.21 -15.65
CA ILE A 68 0.17 7.31 -14.94
C ILE A 68 0.50 7.86 -13.56
N LYS A 69 0.87 9.13 -13.48
CA LYS A 69 1.20 9.76 -12.21
C LYS A 69 0.00 9.78 -11.27
N THR A 70 -1.16 10.15 -11.78
CA THR A 70 -2.40 10.21 -10.99
C THR A 70 -2.77 8.82 -10.43
N ALA A 71 -2.68 7.79 -11.25
CA ALA A 71 -3.00 6.42 -10.84
C ALA A 71 -2.04 5.95 -9.74
N ILE A 72 -0.74 6.18 -9.90
CA ILE A 72 0.27 5.77 -8.93
C ILE A 72 0.09 6.53 -7.62
N ASP A 73 -0.06 7.85 -7.67
CA ASP A 73 -0.28 8.67 -6.47
C ASP A 73 -1.52 8.21 -5.70
N SER A 74 -2.61 7.94 -6.41
CA SER A 74 -3.85 7.45 -5.80
C SER A 74 -3.67 6.07 -5.17
N GLY A 75 -2.95 5.18 -5.84
CA GLY A 75 -2.65 3.85 -5.32
C GLY A 75 -1.80 3.90 -4.06
N ILE A 76 -0.77 4.74 -4.05
CA ILE A 76 0.09 4.94 -2.89
C ILE A 76 -0.73 5.45 -1.71
N LYS A 77 -1.62 6.41 -1.96
CA LYS A 77 -2.49 6.96 -0.91
C LYS A 77 -3.39 5.89 -0.30
N LYS A 78 -4.00 5.04 -1.11
CA LYS A 78 -4.82 3.92 -0.63
C LYS A 78 -4.01 2.95 0.20
N ALA A 79 -2.81 2.62 -0.23
CA ALA A 79 -1.91 1.73 0.51
C ALA A 79 -1.50 2.34 1.85
N GLN A 80 -1.21 3.64 1.88
CA GLN A 80 -0.86 4.36 3.11
C GLN A 80 -2.02 4.39 4.09
N GLU A 81 -3.23 4.65 3.63
CA GLU A 81 -4.43 4.65 4.47
C GLU A 81 -4.69 3.27 5.07
N PHE A 82 -4.53 2.22 4.26
CA PHE A 82 -4.67 0.86 4.74
C PHE A 82 -3.62 0.53 5.81
N ALA A 83 -2.36 0.87 5.56
CA ALA A 83 -1.28 0.63 6.52
C ALA A 83 -1.51 1.37 7.83
N ALA A 84 -1.96 2.63 7.77
CA ALA A 84 -2.28 3.41 8.96
C ALA A 84 -3.40 2.76 9.78
N ASN A 85 -4.44 2.24 9.11
CA ASN A 85 -5.54 1.56 9.77
C ASN A 85 -5.08 0.25 10.43
N GLN A 86 -4.19 -0.50 9.80
CA GLN A 86 -3.63 -1.71 10.38
C GLN A 86 -2.79 -1.40 11.64
N MET A 87 -2.07 -0.30 11.63
CA MET A 87 -1.27 0.13 12.79
C MET A 87 -2.15 0.53 13.97
N LYS A 88 -3.32 1.09 13.74
CA LYS A 88 -4.29 1.38 14.80
C LYS A 88 -4.74 0.12 15.52
N ASP A 89 -4.85 -0.99 14.80
CA ASP A 89 -5.30 -2.28 15.36
C ASP A 89 -4.28 -2.89 16.33
N ILE A 90 -3.02 -2.46 16.31
CA ILE A 90 -2.01 -2.90 17.27
C ILE A 90 -2.11 -2.16 18.61
N GLY A 91 -3.06 -1.27 18.78
CA GLY A 91 -3.21 -0.50 20.00
C GLY A 91 -2.33 0.74 20.08
N GLY A 92 -1.84 1.19 18.94
CA GLY A 92 -1.12 2.42 18.81
C GLY A 92 0.36 2.34 19.17
N PHE A 93 1.18 3.05 18.40
CA PHE A 93 2.55 3.30 18.80
C PHE A 93 2.59 4.50 19.74
N PRO A 94 3.43 4.46 20.79
CA PRO A 94 3.59 5.62 21.64
C PRO A 94 3.97 6.85 20.82
N GLY A 95 3.26 7.96 21.01
CA GLY A 95 3.53 9.19 20.28
C GLY A 95 2.76 9.39 18.98
N MET A 96 1.88 8.48 18.64
CA MET A 96 1.00 8.63 17.47
C MET A 96 -0.40 9.04 17.87
#